data_cfc54e6b49ba5b2a70fcbfb8f5db80ee
#
_entry.id   cfc54e6b49ba5b2a70fcbfb8f5db80ee
#
_cell.length_a   1.000
_cell.length_b   1.000
_cell.length_c   1.000
_cell.angle_alpha   90.00
_cell.angle_beta   90.00
_cell.angle_gamma   90.00
#
_symmetry.space_group_name_H-M   'P 1'
#
loop_
_entity.id
_entity.type
_entity.pdbx_description
1 polymer ?
#
loop_
_entity_poly.entity_id
_entity_poly.type
_entity_poly.pdbx_seq_one_letter_code
_entity_poly.pdbx_strand_id
1 'polypeptide(L)'
;MHPTVSTQSQHPGSRHPRRTQLTIPATEDLTPYEKRSRAEVRGHILFCIAVLLFLALAWALRKELLILYVSALFAVVLTPIVAFITQLDIRSYRPSRGVAIIFLIAAVAGFLALFFTTGLPPVLRDLRQFSIDLPTRIPEFLLKLKRVPFADRFGIETLAQRAAGAFDATASYLFTSLPLWLTHLFDILTGAFLCVYFMLEGEHAYRFFLSLFPADQRGRLNNTLIRAERKISKWLLGQGTLMLILGVSSTIVFGFLHVRYFLLLGFLMGLLNIIPIAGGVITITLVALVAALDSWTKMSGVLIFYLIYVNVENAILIPRIMRSSVNLMGLTVLVALLLGTALAGVVGALVSVPTAALITVLLEEYAVQKN
;
A
#
# COMPACT_ATOMS: atom_id res chain seq x y z
N MET A 1 -69.24 78.80 -53.25
CA MET A 1 -70.68 78.80 -52.95
C MET A 1 -70.87 77.82 -51.77
N HIS A 2 -71.47 78.32 -50.77
CA HIS A 2 -71.93 77.75 -49.56
C HIS A 2 -72.88 76.55 -49.70
N PRO A 3 -73.37 76.04 -48.62
CA PRO A 3 -72.89 75.33 -47.41
C PRO A 3 -73.65 73.99 -47.17
N THR A 4 -73.48 73.29 -46.14
CA THR A 4 -74.40 73.17 -45.01
C THR A 4 -73.95 72.14 -43.95
N VAL A 5 -74.09 72.61 -42.77
CA VAL A 5 -74.08 72.03 -41.44
C VAL A 5 -75.19 70.98 -41.28
N SER A 6 -74.96 69.92 -40.50
CA SER A 6 -75.93 69.45 -39.51
C SER A 6 -75.33 68.56 -38.44
N THR A 7 -75.50 68.98 -37.24
CA THR A 7 -75.35 68.45 -35.89
C THR A 7 -76.22 67.25 -35.58
N GLN A 8 -75.78 66.52 -34.56
CA GLN A 8 -76.44 65.75 -33.52
C GLN A 8 -76.00 64.28 -33.45
N SER A 9 -75.83 63.64 -32.36
CA SER A 9 -76.08 63.91 -30.92
C SER A 9 -75.37 62.84 -30.12
N GLN A 10 -74.99 63.13 -28.95
CA GLN A 10 -74.40 62.27 -27.92
C GLN A 10 -75.37 61.17 -27.45
N HIS A 11 -74.77 59.94 -27.19
CA HIS A 11 -75.21 59.13 -26.08
C HIS A 11 -74.06 58.27 -25.52
N PRO A 12 -73.91 58.15 -24.19
CA PRO A 12 -72.84 57.44 -23.56
C PRO A 12 -73.21 55.96 -23.24
N GLY A 13 -72.37 55.01 -23.48
CA GLY A 13 -72.68 53.59 -23.16
C GLY A 13 -71.48 52.69 -23.04
N SER A 14 -71.22 52.32 -21.79
CA SER A 14 -70.57 51.10 -21.34
C SER A 14 -69.10 50.88 -21.70
N ARG A 15 -68.22 51.17 -20.77
CA ARG A 15 -66.85 50.69 -20.63
C ARG A 15 -66.89 49.18 -20.33
N HIS A 16 -66.55 48.29 -21.30
CA HIS A 16 -66.12 46.94 -20.98
C HIS A 16 -64.63 46.93 -20.66
N PRO A 17 -64.21 46.29 -19.55
CA PRO A 17 -62.79 46.16 -19.23
C PRO A 17 -62.14 45.26 -20.30
N ARG A 18 -61.12 45.77 -20.99
CA ARG A 18 -60.20 45.01 -21.83
C ARG A 18 -59.56 43.95 -20.95
N ARG A 19 -59.92 42.69 -21.17
CA ARG A 19 -59.08 41.54 -20.72
C ARG A 19 -57.74 41.69 -21.41
N THR A 20 -56.73 42.07 -20.65
CA THR A 20 -55.33 41.93 -21.01
C THR A 20 -55.06 40.44 -21.18
N GLN A 21 -55.07 39.96 -22.40
CA GLN A 21 -54.52 38.63 -22.69
C GLN A 21 -53.06 38.69 -22.37
N LEU A 22 -52.65 37.99 -21.28
CA LEU A 22 -51.29 37.61 -21.04
C LEU A 22 -50.87 36.72 -22.17
N THR A 23 -50.33 37.28 -23.23
CA THR A 23 -49.54 36.54 -24.23
C THR A 23 -48.34 36.00 -23.51
N ILE A 24 -48.42 34.69 -23.20
CA ILE A 24 -47.19 33.92 -22.84
C ILE A 24 -46.25 34.10 -24.01
N PRO A 25 -45.05 34.66 -23.82
CA PRO A 25 -44.09 34.75 -24.92
C PRO A 25 -43.85 33.35 -25.42
N ALA A 26 -44.12 33.14 -26.72
CA ALA A 26 -43.75 31.92 -27.44
C ALA A 26 -42.29 31.64 -27.15
N THR A 27 -41.96 30.39 -26.88
CA THR A 27 -40.59 29.87 -26.67
C THR A 27 -39.64 30.58 -27.61
N GLU A 28 -38.81 31.44 -27.02
CA GLU A 28 -37.74 32.17 -27.71
C GLU A 28 -36.88 31.14 -28.45
N ASP A 29 -36.97 31.13 -29.78
CA ASP A 29 -36.15 30.27 -30.62
C ASP A 29 -34.71 30.71 -30.43
N LEU A 30 -33.98 29.96 -29.59
CA LEU A 30 -32.60 30.19 -29.27
C LEU A 30 -31.77 30.28 -30.56
N THR A 31 -30.95 31.32 -30.69
CA THR A 31 -30.05 31.47 -31.83
C THR A 31 -29.14 30.23 -31.98
N PRO A 32 -28.67 29.89 -33.17
CA PRO A 32 -27.77 28.77 -33.40
C PRO A 32 -26.52 28.82 -32.49
N TYR A 33 -26.07 30.01 -32.10
CA TYR A 33 -24.96 30.25 -31.21
C TYR A 33 -25.29 29.86 -29.76
N GLU A 34 -26.47 30.22 -29.27
CA GLU A 34 -26.92 29.85 -27.90
C GLU A 34 -27.18 28.37 -27.79
N LYS A 35 -27.70 27.71 -28.84
CA LYS A 35 -27.88 26.24 -28.88
C LYS A 35 -26.52 25.52 -28.80
N ARG A 36 -25.49 26.05 -29.48
CA ARG A 36 -24.12 25.50 -29.48
C ARG A 36 -23.44 25.70 -28.13
N SER A 37 -23.54 26.90 -27.53
CA SER A 37 -23.02 27.18 -26.20
C SER A 37 -23.66 26.31 -25.11
N ARG A 38 -24.97 26.10 -25.15
CA ARG A 38 -25.68 25.22 -24.21
C ARG A 38 -25.32 23.76 -24.40
N ALA A 39 -25.04 23.29 -25.60
CA ALA A 39 -24.59 21.92 -25.86
C ALA A 39 -23.16 21.69 -25.30
N GLU A 40 -22.28 22.67 -25.47
CA GLU A 40 -20.92 22.64 -24.92
C GLU A 40 -20.94 22.66 -23.38
N VAL A 41 -21.75 23.51 -22.76
CA VAL A 41 -21.93 23.57 -21.30
C VAL A 41 -22.50 22.24 -20.76
N ARG A 42 -23.49 21.67 -21.44
CA ARG A 42 -24.02 20.33 -21.06
C ARG A 42 -22.96 19.25 -21.17
N GLY A 43 -22.11 19.30 -22.22
CA GLY A 43 -20.99 18.39 -22.38
C GLY A 43 -19.99 18.46 -21.21
N HIS A 44 -19.62 19.69 -20.81
CA HIS A 44 -18.72 19.89 -19.65
C HIS A 44 -19.36 19.45 -18.34
N ILE A 45 -20.65 19.71 -18.13
CA ILE A 45 -21.38 19.25 -16.92
C ILE A 45 -21.43 17.72 -16.90
N LEU A 46 -21.79 17.07 -18.01
CA LEU A 46 -21.80 15.62 -18.10
C LEU A 46 -20.41 15.00 -17.87
N PHE A 47 -19.38 15.62 -18.43
CA PHE A 47 -18.00 15.21 -18.19
C PHE A 47 -17.61 15.33 -16.72
N CYS A 48 -17.93 16.46 -16.05
CA CYS A 48 -17.67 16.64 -14.63
C CYS A 48 -18.43 15.61 -13.77
N ILE A 49 -19.73 15.35 -14.09
CA ILE A 49 -20.51 14.32 -13.42
C ILE A 49 -19.91 12.93 -13.64
N ALA A 50 -19.50 12.60 -14.85
CA ALA A 50 -18.87 11.31 -15.17
C ALA A 50 -17.55 11.13 -14.40
N VAL A 51 -16.71 12.18 -14.32
CA VAL A 51 -15.48 12.18 -13.53
C VAL A 51 -15.78 11.99 -12.04
N LEU A 52 -16.77 12.71 -11.49
CA LEU A 52 -17.16 12.57 -10.09
C LEU A 52 -17.69 11.17 -9.78
N LEU A 53 -18.53 10.61 -10.66
CA LEU A 53 -19.02 9.23 -10.55
C LEU A 53 -17.88 8.22 -10.62
N PHE A 54 -16.94 8.41 -11.53
CA PHE A 54 -15.75 7.56 -11.65
C PHE A 54 -14.89 7.62 -10.38
N LEU A 55 -14.65 8.80 -9.83
CA LEU A 55 -13.90 8.97 -8.57
C LEU A 55 -14.66 8.36 -7.37
N ALA A 56 -15.98 8.54 -7.31
CA ALA A 56 -16.81 7.94 -6.27
C ALA A 56 -16.78 6.40 -6.36
N LEU A 57 -16.87 5.84 -7.57
CA LEU A 57 -16.76 4.40 -7.82
C LEU A 57 -15.37 3.89 -7.46
N ALA A 58 -14.30 4.57 -7.87
CA ALA A 58 -12.93 4.21 -7.52
C ALA A 58 -12.71 4.25 -6.00
N TRP A 59 -13.30 5.23 -5.32
CA TRP A 59 -13.27 5.29 -3.85
C TRP A 59 -14.06 4.17 -3.19
N ALA A 60 -15.23 3.82 -3.72
CA ALA A 60 -16.03 2.68 -3.24
C ALA A 60 -15.29 1.35 -3.41
N LEU A 61 -14.61 1.16 -4.55
CA LEU A 61 -13.87 -0.06 -4.91
C LEU A 61 -12.39 -0.01 -4.49
N ARG A 62 -11.99 0.94 -3.62
CA ARG A 62 -10.57 1.13 -3.25
C ARG A 62 -9.90 -0.13 -2.71
N LYS A 63 -10.62 -0.97 -1.95
CA LYS A 63 -10.11 -2.22 -1.39
C LYS A 63 -9.81 -3.23 -2.50
N GLU A 64 -10.74 -3.42 -3.41
CA GLU A 64 -10.63 -4.34 -4.54
C GLU A 64 -9.54 -3.89 -5.52
N LEU A 65 -9.47 -2.59 -5.80
CA LEU A 65 -8.40 -2.00 -6.62
C LEU A 65 -7.03 -2.16 -5.98
N LEU A 66 -6.95 -2.06 -4.65
CA LEU A 66 -5.72 -2.29 -3.92
C LEU A 66 -5.29 -3.76 -4.00
N ILE A 67 -6.21 -4.72 -3.82
CA ILE A 67 -5.93 -6.16 -3.98
C ILE A 67 -5.44 -6.44 -5.40
N LEU A 68 -6.12 -5.90 -6.41
CA LEU A 68 -5.73 -6.03 -7.81
C LEU A 68 -4.31 -5.48 -8.05
N TYR A 69 -4.02 -4.29 -7.55
CA TYR A 69 -2.71 -3.64 -7.68
C TYR A 69 -1.60 -4.43 -7.00
N VAL A 70 -1.82 -4.88 -5.76
CA VAL A 70 -0.87 -5.70 -5.01
C VAL A 70 -0.61 -7.02 -5.74
N SER A 71 -1.67 -7.66 -6.25
CA SER A 71 -1.56 -8.92 -7.00
C SER A 71 -0.76 -8.75 -8.29
N ALA A 72 -0.98 -7.67 -9.03
CA ALA A 72 -0.21 -7.34 -10.24
C ALA A 72 1.26 -7.09 -9.88
N LEU A 73 1.53 -6.37 -8.79
CA LEU A 73 2.89 -6.11 -8.31
C LEU A 73 3.63 -7.42 -7.96
N PHE A 74 2.98 -8.34 -7.23
CA PHE A 74 3.57 -9.64 -6.92
C PHE A 74 3.76 -10.49 -8.17
N ALA A 75 2.84 -10.46 -9.13
CA ALA A 75 3.00 -11.15 -10.41
C ALA A 75 4.23 -10.67 -11.17
N VAL A 76 4.46 -9.35 -11.20
CA VAL A 76 5.67 -8.73 -11.79
C VAL A 76 6.94 -9.25 -11.12
N VAL A 77 6.95 -9.38 -9.79
CA VAL A 77 8.11 -9.87 -9.02
C VAL A 77 8.37 -11.36 -9.27
N LEU A 78 7.31 -12.15 -9.40
CA LEU A 78 7.41 -13.60 -9.58
C LEU A 78 7.69 -13.99 -11.05
N THR A 79 7.38 -13.13 -12.02
CA THR A 79 7.63 -13.38 -13.45
C THR A 79 9.09 -13.74 -13.78
N PRO A 80 10.14 -13.05 -13.26
CA PRO A 80 11.52 -13.46 -13.48
C PRO A 80 11.85 -14.85 -12.92
N ILE A 81 11.23 -15.23 -11.81
CA ILE A 81 11.40 -16.55 -11.19
C ILE A 81 10.79 -17.63 -12.11
N VAL A 82 9.60 -17.38 -12.64
CA VAL A 82 8.97 -18.25 -13.64
C VAL A 82 9.83 -18.36 -14.89
N ALA A 83 10.35 -17.22 -15.39
CA ALA A 83 11.26 -17.21 -16.55
C ALA A 83 12.54 -18.01 -16.28
N PHE A 84 13.10 -17.92 -15.09
CA PHE A 84 14.25 -18.75 -14.69
C PHE A 84 13.90 -20.24 -14.68
N ILE A 85 12.75 -20.63 -14.12
CA ILE A 85 12.30 -22.03 -14.11
C ILE A 85 12.10 -22.56 -15.53
N THR A 86 11.54 -21.77 -16.45
CA THR A 86 11.34 -22.18 -17.85
C THR A 86 12.65 -22.34 -18.64
N GLN A 87 13.76 -21.74 -18.17
CA GLN A 87 15.09 -21.87 -18.76
C GLN A 87 15.89 -23.06 -18.21
N LEU A 88 15.43 -23.66 -17.11
CA LEU A 88 16.08 -24.86 -16.55
C LEU A 88 15.86 -26.03 -17.49
N ASP A 89 16.97 -26.54 -18.07
CA ASP A 89 16.99 -27.73 -18.93
C ASP A 89 17.07 -28.98 -18.04
N ILE A 90 15.91 -29.50 -17.63
CA ILE A 90 15.82 -30.68 -16.79
C ILE A 90 15.75 -31.92 -17.72
N ARG A 91 16.89 -32.57 -17.96
CA ARG A 91 16.96 -33.85 -18.68
C ARG A 91 16.34 -33.79 -20.10
N SER A 92 16.67 -32.73 -20.89
CA SER A 92 16.13 -32.45 -22.24
C SER A 92 14.64 -32.01 -22.30
N TYR A 93 14.03 -31.70 -21.18
CA TYR A 93 12.67 -31.15 -21.13
C TYR A 93 12.67 -29.70 -20.63
N ARG A 94 12.17 -28.79 -21.45
CA ARG A 94 11.96 -27.40 -21.05
C ARG A 94 10.53 -27.25 -20.58
N PRO A 95 10.29 -26.92 -19.30
CA PRO A 95 8.94 -26.80 -18.80
C PRO A 95 8.19 -25.64 -19.49
N SER A 96 6.94 -25.87 -19.86
CA SER A 96 6.07 -24.82 -20.37
C SER A 96 5.82 -23.77 -19.27
N ARG A 97 5.42 -22.56 -19.66
CA ARG A 97 5.14 -21.47 -18.72
C ARG A 97 4.10 -21.88 -17.65
N GLY A 98 3.05 -22.60 -18.05
CA GLY A 98 2.05 -23.12 -17.11
C GLY A 98 2.62 -24.09 -16.08
N VAL A 99 3.49 -25.03 -16.53
CA VAL A 99 4.17 -25.98 -15.64
C VAL A 99 5.11 -25.26 -14.68
N ALA A 100 5.83 -24.23 -15.14
CA ALA A 100 6.71 -23.43 -14.28
C ALA A 100 5.90 -22.67 -13.20
N ILE A 101 4.73 -22.15 -13.55
CA ILE A 101 3.83 -21.46 -12.59
C ILE A 101 3.27 -22.46 -11.57
N ILE A 102 2.82 -23.64 -12.01
CA ILE A 102 2.34 -24.69 -11.09
C ILE A 102 3.47 -25.12 -10.14
N PHE A 103 4.69 -25.29 -10.65
CA PHE A 103 5.85 -25.64 -9.83
C PHE A 103 6.15 -24.53 -8.80
N LEU A 104 6.09 -23.25 -9.21
CA LEU A 104 6.26 -22.10 -8.30
C LEU A 104 5.17 -22.08 -7.21
N ILE A 105 3.91 -22.29 -7.59
CA ILE A 105 2.79 -22.35 -6.63
C ILE A 105 3.01 -23.49 -5.64
N ALA A 106 3.39 -24.68 -6.14
CA ALA A 106 3.67 -25.84 -5.29
C ALA A 106 4.87 -25.58 -4.34
N ALA A 107 5.92 -24.92 -4.83
CA ALA A 107 7.08 -24.53 -4.02
C ALA A 107 6.70 -23.51 -2.93
N VAL A 108 5.92 -22.49 -3.27
CA VAL A 108 5.42 -21.50 -2.30
C VAL A 108 4.47 -22.15 -1.29
N ALA A 109 3.54 -22.98 -1.74
CA ALA A 109 2.63 -23.71 -0.86
C ALA A 109 3.40 -24.66 0.08
N GLY A 110 4.39 -25.38 -0.44
CA GLY A 110 5.27 -26.25 0.36
C GLY A 110 6.09 -25.48 1.39
N PHE A 111 6.65 -24.31 1.00
CA PHE A 111 7.34 -23.42 1.92
C PHE A 111 6.41 -22.89 3.01
N LEU A 112 5.21 -22.44 2.64
CA LEU A 112 4.20 -21.98 3.61
C LEU A 112 3.77 -23.11 4.54
N ALA A 113 3.50 -24.31 4.00
CA ALA A 113 3.16 -25.47 4.82
C ALA A 113 4.27 -25.79 5.83
N LEU A 114 5.52 -25.82 5.40
CA LEU A 114 6.67 -26.02 6.27
C LEU A 114 6.78 -24.89 7.31
N PHE A 115 6.60 -23.65 6.91
CA PHE A 115 6.63 -22.50 7.81
C PHE A 115 5.51 -22.60 8.87
N PHE A 116 4.27 -22.88 8.46
CA PHE A 116 3.13 -22.99 9.39
C PHE A 116 3.21 -24.20 10.32
N THR A 117 3.84 -25.29 9.89
CA THR A 117 3.95 -26.52 10.70
C THR A 117 5.18 -26.52 11.62
N THR A 118 6.31 -25.93 11.17
CA THR A 118 7.58 -26.00 11.92
C THR A 118 8.08 -24.63 12.40
N GLY A 119 7.93 -23.58 11.59
CA GLY A 119 8.46 -22.25 11.90
C GLY A 119 7.54 -21.44 12.83
N LEU A 120 6.25 -21.41 12.52
CA LEU A 120 5.28 -20.60 13.26
C LEU A 120 4.95 -21.11 14.68
N PRO A 121 4.81 -22.43 14.96
CA PRO A 121 4.44 -22.90 16.29
C PRO A 121 5.39 -22.45 17.42
N PRO A 122 6.72 -22.48 17.27
CA PRO A 122 7.63 -21.92 18.26
C PRO A 122 7.41 -20.43 18.51
N VAL A 123 7.21 -19.65 17.43
CA VAL A 123 6.93 -18.19 17.53
C VAL A 123 5.63 -17.94 18.30
N LEU A 124 4.58 -18.73 18.04
CA LEU A 124 3.30 -18.63 18.75
C LEU A 124 3.42 -19.04 20.23
N ARG A 125 4.26 -20.02 20.54
CA ARG A 125 4.56 -20.36 21.93
C ARG A 125 5.26 -19.21 22.65
N ASP A 126 6.26 -18.62 22.03
CA ASP A 126 6.95 -17.45 22.55
C ASP A 126 5.97 -16.29 22.76
N LEU A 127 5.08 -16.03 21.81
CA LEU A 127 4.06 -14.97 21.91
C LEU A 127 3.10 -15.21 23.07
N ARG A 128 2.62 -16.46 23.22
CA ARG A 128 1.74 -16.83 24.33
C ARG A 128 2.45 -16.69 25.66
N GLN A 129 3.69 -17.16 25.76
CA GLN A 129 4.47 -17.07 26.98
C GLN A 129 4.79 -15.61 27.32
N PHE A 130 5.14 -14.79 26.33
CA PHE A 130 5.32 -13.36 26.47
C PHE A 130 4.07 -12.67 27.04
N SER A 131 2.89 -12.97 26.51
CA SER A 131 1.62 -12.39 26.98
C SER A 131 1.29 -12.76 28.44
N ILE A 132 1.68 -13.96 28.88
CA ILE A 132 1.48 -14.42 30.27
C ILE A 132 2.51 -13.80 31.23
N ASP A 133 3.76 -13.72 30.79
CA ASP A 133 4.87 -13.25 31.66
C ASP A 133 4.89 -11.71 31.80
N LEU A 134 4.39 -10.98 30.81
CA LEU A 134 4.52 -9.53 30.76
C LEU A 134 3.89 -8.80 31.97
N PRO A 135 2.65 -9.12 32.42
CA PRO A 135 2.04 -8.46 33.57
C PRO A 135 2.83 -8.61 34.87
N THR A 136 3.53 -9.73 35.05
CA THR A 136 4.33 -10.00 36.25
C THR A 136 5.71 -9.32 36.19
N ARG A 137 6.28 -9.14 34.99
CA ARG A 137 7.63 -8.61 34.80
C ARG A 137 7.69 -7.09 34.76
N ILE A 138 6.63 -6.42 34.32
CA ILE A 138 6.59 -4.96 34.31
C ILE A 138 6.82 -4.36 35.71
N PRO A 139 6.15 -4.82 36.78
CA PRO A 139 6.41 -4.33 38.13
C PRO A 139 7.86 -4.56 38.60
N GLU A 140 8.45 -5.72 38.30
CA GLU A 140 9.85 -6.00 38.64
C GLU A 140 10.82 -5.08 37.90
N PHE A 141 10.55 -4.82 36.65
CA PHE A 141 11.35 -3.90 35.84
C PHE A 141 11.26 -2.47 36.36
N LEU A 142 10.08 -2.00 36.75
CA LEU A 142 9.87 -0.69 37.35
C LEU A 142 10.69 -0.53 38.65
N LEU A 143 10.74 -1.57 39.47
CA LEU A 143 11.56 -1.57 40.69
C LEU A 143 13.05 -1.50 40.36
N LYS A 144 13.52 -2.18 39.30
CA LYS A 144 14.91 -2.07 38.82
C LYS A 144 15.19 -0.68 38.26
N LEU A 145 14.25 -0.08 37.57
CA LEU A 145 14.40 1.22 36.95
C LEU A 145 14.42 2.37 37.96
N LYS A 146 13.66 2.27 39.05
CA LYS A 146 13.71 3.23 40.19
C LYS A 146 15.11 3.32 40.85
N ARG A 147 15.99 2.33 40.63
CA ARG A 147 17.38 2.38 41.09
C ARG A 147 18.30 3.19 40.18
N VAL A 148 17.85 3.61 39.01
CA VAL A 148 18.64 4.41 38.07
C VAL A 148 18.47 5.88 38.42
N PRO A 149 19.57 6.64 38.68
CA PRO A 149 19.49 8.07 38.95
C PRO A 149 18.80 8.78 37.76
N PHE A 150 17.87 9.69 38.08
CA PHE A 150 17.02 10.44 37.13
C PHE A 150 15.77 9.73 36.59
N ALA A 151 15.49 8.50 36.98
CA ALA A 151 14.30 7.75 36.52
C ALA A 151 12.98 8.49 36.81
N ASP A 152 12.87 9.12 37.97
CA ASP A 152 11.67 9.83 38.42
C ASP A 152 11.32 11.06 37.55
N ARG A 153 12.26 11.61 36.79
CA ARG A 153 12.03 12.77 35.92
C ARG A 153 11.29 12.38 34.59
N PHE A 154 11.29 11.11 34.22
CA PHE A 154 10.71 10.65 32.95
C PHE A 154 9.32 10.06 33.08
N GLY A 155 8.68 10.14 34.24
CA GLY A 155 7.31 9.63 34.44
C GLY A 155 7.17 8.14 34.09
N ILE A 156 8.18 7.34 34.44
CA ILE A 156 8.33 5.94 34.05
C ILE A 156 7.13 5.08 34.47
N GLU A 157 6.50 5.40 35.60
CA GLU A 157 5.30 4.70 36.07
C GLU A 157 4.13 4.84 35.09
N THR A 158 3.93 6.05 34.56
CA THR A 158 2.86 6.31 33.58
C THR A 158 3.18 5.68 32.24
N LEU A 159 4.42 5.66 31.82
CA LEU A 159 4.89 4.99 30.60
C LEU A 159 4.71 3.46 30.69
N ALA A 160 5.05 2.87 31.81
CA ALA A 160 4.93 1.44 32.01
C ALA A 160 3.46 0.98 32.15
N GLN A 161 2.60 1.77 32.82
CA GLN A 161 1.16 1.49 32.85
C GLN A 161 0.53 1.62 31.45
N ARG A 162 0.94 2.63 30.68
CA ARG A 162 0.49 2.76 29.30
C ARG A 162 0.99 1.61 28.40
N ALA A 163 2.24 1.20 28.58
CA ALA A 163 2.80 0.06 27.86
C ALA A 163 2.05 -1.25 28.21
N ALA A 164 1.85 -1.52 29.49
CA ALA A 164 1.09 -2.68 29.95
C ALA A 164 -0.34 -2.67 29.39
N GLY A 165 -1.04 -1.55 29.49
CA GLY A 165 -2.40 -1.41 28.92
C GLY A 165 -2.43 -1.53 27.40
N ALA A 166 -1.42 -1.02 26.70
CA ALA A 166 -1.30 -1.19 25.25
C ALA A 166 -1.04 -2.65 24.85
N PHE A 167 -0.25 -3.39 25.62
CA PHE A 167 -0.02 -4.81 25.39
C PHE A 167 -1.25 -5.66 25.69
N ASP A 168 -1.96 -5.41 26.79
CA ASP A 168 -3.21 -6.11 27.10
C ASP A 168 -4.28 -5.84 26.03
N ALA A 169 -4.42 -4.58 25.59
CA ALA A 169 -5.31 -4.22 24.51
C ALA A 169 -4.91 -4.90 23.19
N THR A 170 -3.61 -4.97 22.88
CA THR A 170 -3.10 -5.62 21.66
C THR A 170 -3.29 -7.14 21.72
N ALA A 171 -2.97 -7.78 22.83
CA ALA A 171 -3.19 -9.23 23.01
C ALA A 171 -4.68 -9.56 22.93
N SER A 172 -5.52 -8.82 23.63
CA SER A 172 -6.99 -8.96 23.57
C SER A 172 -7.51 -8.74 22.15
N TYR A 173 -7.03 -7.72 21.45
CA TYR A 173 -7.38 -7.45 20.06
C TYR A 173 -6.98 -8.60 19.13
N LEU A 174 -5.80 -9.19 19.28
CA LEU A 174 -5.36 -10.32 18.47
C LEU A 174 -6.29 -11.53 18.63
N PHE A 175 -6.74 -11.84 19.83
CA PHE A 175 -7.62 -12.98 20.09
C PHE A 175 -9.09 -12.71 19.74
N THR A 176 -9.59 -11.49 19.94
CA THR A 176 -10.99 -11.14 19.62
C THR A 176 -11.19 -10.87 18.12
N SER A 177 -10.12 -10.65 17.37
CA SER A 177 -10.15 -10.36 15.92
C SER A 177 -10.11 -11.60 15.04
N LEU A 178 -10.19 -12.82 15.60
CA LEU A 178 -10.21 -14.05 14.80
C LEU A 178 -11.20 -14.04 13.61
N PRO A 179 -12.44 -13.51 13.74
CA PRO A 179 -13.35 -13.40 12.59
C PRO A 179 -12.85 -12.45 11.51
N LEU A 180 -12.14 -11.38 11.88
CA LEU A 180 -11.52 -10.44 10.94
C LEU A 180 -10.38 -11.10 10.17
N TRP A 181 -9.65 -12.03 10.79
CA TRP A 181 -8.59 -12.79 10.13
C TRP A 181 -9.12 -13.67 9.01
N LEU A 182 -10.32 -14.23 9.17
CA LEU A 182 -10.98 -14.98 8.09
C LEU A 182 -11.26 -14.09 6.87
N THR A 183 -11.72 -12.86 7.09
CA THR A 183 -11.94 -11.90 6.01
C THR A 183 -10.62 -11.58 5.29
N HIS A 184 -9.55 -11.34 6.04
CA HIS A 184 -8.23 -11.11 5.45
C HIS A 184 -7.67 -12.34 4.73
N LEU A 185 -8.01 -13.55 5.19
CA LEU A 185 -7.64 -14.77 4.49
C LEU A 185 -8.29 -14.83 3.09
N PHE A 186 -9.57 -14.47 2.98
CA PHE A 186 -10.22 -14.37 1.67
C PHE A 186 -9.58 -13.31 0.77
N ASP A 187 -9.19 -12.16 1.31
CA ASP A 187 -8.48 -11.12 0.56
C ASP A 187 -7.12 -11.64 0.05
N ILE A 188 -6.38 -12.36 0.90
CA ILE A 188 -5.08 -12.97 0.53
C ILE A 188 -5.28 -14.04 -0.54
N LEU A 189 -6.27 -14.92 -0.40
CA LEU A 189 -6.56 -15.96 -1.39
C LEU A 189 -6.98 -15.34 -2.73
N THR A 190 -7.84 -14.30 -2.70
CA THR A 190 -8.23 -13.55 -3.89
C THR A 190 -7.01 -12.92 -4.56
N GLY A 191 -6.15 -12.27 -3.76
CA GLY A 191 -4.91 -11.69 -4.25
C GLY A 191 -3.95 -12.72 -4.85
N ALA A 192 -3.79 -13.87 -4.22
CA ALA A 192 -2.98 -14.97 -4.73
C ALA A 192 -3.53 -15.53 -6.05
N PHE A 193 -4.85 -15.72 -6.13
CA PHE A 193 -5.52 -16.15 -7.36
C PHE A 193 -5.32 -15.14 -8.50
N LEU A 194 -5.54 -13.85 -8.24
CA LEU A 194 -5.30 -12.79 -9.21
C LEU A 194 -3.83 -12.72 -9.63
N CYS A 195 -2.88 -12.91 -8.70
CA CYS A 195 -1.46 -12.94 -9.01
C CYS A 195 -1.13 -14.07 -10.00
N VAL A 196 -1.66 -15.28 -9.78
CA VAL A 196 -1.51 -16.41 -10.72
C VAL A 196 -2.12 -16.07 -12.07
N TYR A 197 -3.31 -15.46 -12.08
CA TYR A 197 -3.98 -15.06 -13.31
C TYR A 197 -3.17 -14.03 -14.10
N PHE A 198 -2.59 -13.03 -13.41
CA PHE A 198 -1.67 -12.08 -14.03
C PHE A 198 -0.40 -12.74 -14.56
N MET A 199 0.13 -13.76 -13.90
CA MET A 199 1.29 -14.50 -14.42
C MET A 199 0.93 -15.31 -15.68
N LEU A 200 -0.29 -15.84 -15.78
CA LEU A 200 -0.74 -16.62 -16.94
C LEU A 200 -1.10 -15.73 -18.14
N GLU A 201 -1.92 -14.72 -17.90
CA GLU A 201 -2.55 -13.89 -18.94
C GLU A 201 -2.02 -12.44 -18.99
N GLY A 202 -1.10 -12.07 -18.13
CA GLY A 202 -0.59 -10.69 -18.01
C GLY A 202 -0.04 -10.13 -19.32
N GLU A 203 0.52 -10.98 -20.19
CA GLU A 203 1.00 -10.53 -21.51
C GLU A 203 -0.13 -10.07 -22.44
N HIS A 204 -1.30 -10.72 -22.39
CA HIS A 204 -2.48 -10.30 -23.13
C HIS A 204 -3.05 -8.99 -22.59
N ALA A 205 -3.19 -8.90 -21.26
CA ALA A 205 -3.66 -7.69 -20.60
C ALA A 205 -2.71 -6.51 -20.85
N TYR A 206 -1.40 -6.74 -20.82
CA TYR A 206 -0.37 -5.74 -21.10
C TYR A 206 -0.45 -5.21 -22.54
N ARG A 207 -0.57 -6.11 -23.54
CA ARG A 207 -0.72 -5.71 -24.95
C ARG A 207 -2.03 -4.93 -25.16
N PHE A 208 -3.13 -5.37 -24.54
CA PHE A 208 -4.38 -4.63 -24.57
C PHE A 208 -4.22 -3.24 -23.96
N PHE A 209 -3.59 -3.12 -22.81
CA PHE A 209 -3.31 -1.83 -22.19
C PHE A 209 -2.50 -0.90 -23.11
N LEU A 210 -1.43 -1.40 -23.72
CA LEU A 210 -0.65 -0.62 -24.68
C LEU A 210 -1.46 -0.20 -25.91
N SER A 211 -2.44 -1.01 -26.33
CA SER A 211 -3.28 -0.68 -27.50
C SER A 211 -4.20 0.52 -27.28
N LEU A 212 -4.46 0.91 -26.03
CA LEU A 212 -5.27 2.09 -25.68
C LEU A 212 -4.53 3.41 -25.98
N PHE A 213 -3.22 3.37 -26.16
CA PHE A 213 -2.41 4.55 -26.44
C PHE A 213 -2.14 4.72 -27.94
N PRO A 214 -1.90 5.97 -28.43
CA PRO A 214 -1.52 6.23 -29.81
C PRO A 214 -0.29 5.42 -30.25
N ALA A 215 -0.24 5.00 -31.51
CA ALA A 215 0.79 4.11 -32.04
C ALA A 215 2.21 4.65 -31.90
N ASP A 216 2.39 5.98 -32.04
CA ASP A 216 3.65 6.70 -31.91
C ASP A 216 4.23 6.66 -30.48
N GLN A 217 3.36 6.58 -29.47
CA GLN A 217 3.75 6.58 -28.05
C GLN A 217 3.94 5.17 -27.47
N ARG A 218 3.38 4.15 -28.10
CA ARG A 218 3.40 2.75 -27.59
C ARG A 218 4.82 2.24 -27.35
N GLY A 219 5.74 2.51 -28.25
CA GLY A 219 7.13 2.07 -28.13
C GLY A 219 7.83 2.70 -26.93
N ARG A 220 7.66 3.99 -26.74
CA ARG A 220 8.24 4.73 -25.61
C ARG A 220 7.64 4.27 -24.28
N LEU A 221 6.29 4.14 -24.21
CA LEU A 221 5.60 3.65 -23.04
C LEU A 221 6.02 2.22 -22.67
N ASN A 222 6.07 1.32 -23.65
CA ASN A 222 6.53 -0.05 -23.46
C ASN A 222 7.92 -0.13 -22.83
N ASN A 223 8.89 0.62 -23.39
CA ASN A 223 10.26 0.65 -22.86
C ASN A 223 10.31 1.22 -21.43
N THR A 224 9.48 2.21 -21.13
CA THR A 224 9.40 2.82 -19.80
C THR A 224 8.83 1.84 -18.77
N LEU A 225 7.73 1.17 -19.12
CA LEU A 225 7.10 0.17 -18.24
C LEU A 225 8.02 -1.03 -17.99
N ILE A 226 8.72 -1.54 -19.00
CA ILE A 226 9.71 -2.62 -18.82
C ILE A 226 10.85 -2.19 -17.89
N ARG A 227 11.30 -0.94 -17.98
CA ARG A 227 12.31 -0.41 -17.03
C ARG A 227 11.76 -0.32 -15.61
N ALA A 228 10.52 0.17 -15.45
CA ALA A 228 9.85 0.25 -14.16
C ALA A 228 9.67 -1.16 -13.55
N GLU A 229 9.16 -2.12 -14.31
CA GLU A 229 9.02 -3.51 -13.93
C GLU A 229 10.32 -4.09 -13.37
N ARG A 230 11.43 -3.95 -14.12
CA ARG A 230 12.73 -4.45 -13.68
C ARG A 230 13.22 -3.80 -12.39
N LYS A 231 13.04 -2.49 -12.25
CA LYS A 231 13.45 -1.77 -11.05
C LYS A 231 12.61 -2.21 -9.83
N ILE A 232 11.31 -2.32 -9.98
CA ILE A 232 10.37 -2.73 -8.93
C ILE A 232 10.64 -4.17 -8.50
N SER A 233 10.76 -5.08 -9.46
CA SER A 233 11.04 -6.50 -9.19
C SER A 233 12.34 -6.69 -8.41
N LYS A 234 13.42 -6.03 -8.84
CA LYS A 234 14.71 -6.08 -8.13
C LYS A 234 14.62 -5.49 -6.72
N TRP A 235 13.87 -4.41 -6.56
CA TRP A 235 13.68 -3.82 -5.23
C TRP A 235 12.93 -4.76 -4.29
N LEU A 236 11.83 -5.36 -4.74
CA LEU A 236 11.03 -6.27 -3.91
C LEU A 236 11.79 -7.55 -3.53
N LEU A 237 12.51 -8.13 -4.49
CA LEU A 237 13.38 -9.29 -4.21
C LEU A 237 14.51 -8.91 -3.25
N GLY A 238 15.10 -7.73 -3.44
CA GLY A 238 16.12 -7.19 -2.55
C GLY A 238 15.60 -6.99 -1.13
N GLN A 239 14.43 -6.36 -0.99
CA GLN A 239 13.80 -6.13 0.31
C GLN A 239 13.47 -7.45 1.01
N GLY A 240 12.89 -8.43 0.30
CA GLY A 240 12.66 -9.76 0.85
C GLY A 240 13.94 -10.46 1.32
N THR A 241 15.04 -10.30 0.57
CA THR A 241 16.35 -10.82 0.98
C THR A 241 16.87 -10.16 2.25
N LEU A 242 16.78 -8.83 2.36
CA LEU A 242 17.16 -8.09 3.58
C LEU A 242 16.32 -8.51 4.79
N MET A 243 15.01 -8.68 4.61
CA MET A 243 14.11 -9.20 5.65
C MET A 243 14.54 -10.58 6.16
N LEU A 244 14.89 -11.48 5.27
CA LEU A 244 15.38 -12.82 5.62
C LEU A 244 16.71 -12.76 6.36
N ILE A 245 17.68 -11.97 5.86
CA ILE A 245 18.98 -11.81 6.50
C ILE A 245 18.82 -11.23 7.91
N LEU A 246 18.04 -10.16 8.07
CA LEU A 246 17.80 -9.54 9.37
C LEU A 246 17.09 -10.50 10.32
N GLY A 247 16.02 -11.16 9.87
CA GLY A 247 15.25 -12.10 10.69
C GLY A 247 16.08 -13.28 11.18
N VAL A 248 16.84 -13.91 10.27
CA VAL A 248 17.68 -15.06 10.61
C VAL A 248 18.84 -14.65 11.51
N SER A 249 19.56 -13.58 11.15
CA SER A 249 20.72 -13.12 11.95
C SER A 249 20.27 -12.66 13.36
N SER A 250 19.15 -11.97 13.46
CA SER A 250 18.55 -11.57 14.76
C SER A 250 18.18 -12.78 15.58
N THR A 251 17.51 -13.77 15.00
CA THR A 251 17.13 -15.01 15.70
C THR A 251 18.35 -15.72 16.26
N ILE A 252 19.40 -15.84 15.45
CA ILE A 252 20.66 -16.49 15.86
C ILE A 252 21.32 -15.72 17.00
N VAL A 253 21.50 -14.41 16.83
CA VAL A 253 22.21 -13.60 17.85
C VAL A 253 21.40 -13.50 19.15
N PHE A 254 20.09 -13.31 19.07
CA PHE A 254 19.23 -13.28 20.26
C PHE A 254 19.21 -14.63 20.99
N GLY A 255 19.29 -15.74 20.24
CA GLY A 255 19.48 -17.08 20.78
C GLY A 255 20.79 -17.23 21.54
N PHE A 256 21.92 -16.77 20.95
CA PHE A 256 23.23 -16.78 21.63
C PHE A 256 23.27 -15.88 22.88
N LEU A 257 22.60 -14.74 22.85
CA LEU A 257 22.46 -13.86 23.99
C LEU A 257 21.48 -14.38 25.04
N HIS A 258 20.85 -15.53 24.80
CA HIS A 258 19.81 -16.12 25.66
C HIS A 258 18.69 -15.11 25.97
N VAL A 259 18.33 -14.29 24.99
CA VAL A 259 17.18 -13.37 25.10
C VAL A 259 15.90 -14.22 25.10
N ARG A 260 14.99 -13.93 26.03
CA ARG A 260 13.69 -14.62 26.03
C ARG A 260 12.92 -14.28 24.78
N TYR A 261 12.14 -15.25 24.30
CA TYR A 261 11.30 -15.10 23.09
C TYR A 261 12.14 -14.75 21.85
N PHE A 262 13.37 -15.25 21.75
CA PHE A 262 14.31 -14.92 20.68
C PHE A 262 13.77 -15.28 19.29
N LEU A 263 12.95 -16.35 19.17
CA LEU A 263 12.30 -16.75 17.92
C LEU A 263 11.24 -15.75 17.50
N LEU A 264 10.36 -15.36 18.43
CA LEU A 264 9.35 -14.33 18.19
C LEU A 264 10.02 -12.99 17.80
N LEU A 265 11.00 -12.57 18.57
CA LEU A 265 11.66 -11.27 18.38
C LEU A 265 12.47 -11.24 17.08
N GLY A 266 13.18 -12.31 16.74
CA GLY A 266 13.90 -12.43 15.48
C GLY A 266 12.96 -12.49 14.27
N PHE A 267 11.86 -13.21 14.39
CA PHE A 267 10.81 -13.23 13.37
C PHE A 267 10.21 -11.82 13.16
N LEU A 268 9.89 -11.11 14.23
CA LEU A 268 9.36 -9.74 14.13
C LEU A 268 10.39 -8.77 13.53
N MET A 269 11.69 -8.91 13.86
CA MET A 269 12.76 -8.13 13.22
C MET A 269 12.75 -8.28 11.70
N GLY A 270 12.66 -9.50 11.20
CA GLY A 270 12.57 -9.76 9.77
C GLY A 270 11.25 -9.28 9.16
N LEU A 271 10.13 -9.60 9.79
CA LEU A 271 8.81 -9.30 9.24
C LEU A 271 8.52 -7.80 9.16
N LEU A 272 8.74 -7.06 10.26
CA LEU A 272 8.44 -5.62 10.29
C LEU A 272 9.42 -4.80 9.45
N ASN A 273 10.60 -5.33 9.10
CA ASN A 273 11.53 -4.70 8.16
C ASN A 273 10.98 -4.59 6.73
N ILE A 274 9.79 -5.12 6.48
CA ILE A 274 9.05 -4.89 5.22
C ILE A 274 8.77 -3.40 4.98
N ILE A 275 8.64 -2.63 6.07
CA ILE A 275 8.51 -1.16 6.03
C ILE A 275 9.91 -0.57 6.25
N PRO A 276 10.58 -0.07 5.20
CA PRO A 276 11.93 0.46 5.33
C PRO A 276 12.03 1.54 6.40
N ILE A 277 13.12 1.55 7.16
CA ILE A 277 13.42 2.50 8.24
C ILE A 277 12.48 2.35 9.44
N ALA A 278 11.17 2.51 9.24
CA ALA A 278 10.19 2.49 10.33
C ALA A 278 10.12 1.11 11.00
N GLY A 279 10.13 0.04 10.22
CA GLY A 279 10.09 -1.33 10.73
C GLY A 279 11.25 -1.65 11.66
N GLY A 280 12.47 -1.30 11.26
CA GLY A 280 13.67 -1.50 12.07
C GLY A 280 13.63 -0.74 13.39
N VAL A 281 13.25 0.54 13.37
CA VAL A 281 13.16 1.38 14.58
C VAL A 281 12.10 0.86 15.55
N ILE A 282 10.92 0.53 15.07
CA ILE A 282 9.84 0.00 15.90
C ILE A 282 10.28 -1.32 16.54
N THR A 283 10.86 -2.20 15.73
CA THR A 283 11.19 -3.55 16.22
C THR A 283 12.36 -3.53 17.17
N ILE A 284 13.44 -2.77 16.91
CA ILE A 284 14.57 -2.71 17.84
C ILE A 284 14.17 -2.09 19.18
N THR A 285 13.27 -1.11 19.16
CA THR A 285 12.73 -0.53 20.39
C THR A 285 12.00 -1.58 21.22
N LEU A 286 11.14 -2.38 20.57
CA LEU A 286 10.42 -3.48 21.22
C LEU A 286 11.40 -4.53 21.77
N VAL A 287 12.36 -4.97 20.94
CA VAL A 287 13.34 -6.00 21.32
C VAL A 287 14.24 -5.53 22.46
N ALA A 288 14.71 -4.27 22.40
CA ALA A 288 15.51 -3.69 23.47
C ALA A 288 14.74 -3.62 24.80
N LEU A 289 13.46 -3.23 24.75
CA LEU A 289 12.59 -3.21 25.93
C LEU A 289 12.42 -4.61 26.52
N VAL A 290 12.11 -5.61 25.68
CA VAL A 290 11.96 -7.01 26.14
C VAL A 290 13.27 -7.56 26.72
N ALA A 291 14.41 -7.26 26.10
CA ALA A 291 15.72 -7.66 26.61
C ALA A 291 16.06 -6.97 27.93
N ALA A 292 15.64 -5.70 28.12
CA ALA A 292 15.82 -4.96 29.36
C ALA A 292 15.02 -5.54 30.55
N LEU A 293 13.84 -6.10 30.28
CA LEU A 293 13.06 -6.82 31.30
C LEU A 293 13.85 -7.99 31.91
N ASP A 294 14.75 -8.58 31.13
CA ASP A 294 15.60 -9.69 31.55
C ASP A 294 16.90 -9.16 32.20
N SER A 295 17.68 -8.40 31.44
CA SER A 295 18.98 -7.88 31.87
C SER A 295 19.46 -6.71 31.01
N TRP A 296 20.07 -5.71 31.63
CA TRP A 296 20.74 -4.59 30.95
C TRP A 296 21.87 -5.06 30.01
N THR A 297 22.56 -6.13 30.35
CA THR A 297 23.61 -6.74 29.50
C THR A 297 23.00 -7.30 28.19
N LYS A 298 21.86 -7.98 28.29
CA LYS A 298 21.17 -8.50 27.10
C LYS A 298 20.65 -7.37 26.23
N MET A 299 20.07 -6.33 26.82
CA MET A 299 19.63 -5.13 26.10
C MET A 299 20.81 -4.49 25.36
N SER A 300 21.95 -4.28 26.06
CA SER A 300 23.14 -3.70 25.42
C SER A 300 23.66 -4.57 24.29
N GLY A 301 23.65 -5.91 24.44
CA GLY A 301 24.05 -6.85 23.40
C GLY A 301 23.15 -6.76 22.16
N VAL A 302 21.85 -6.66 22.36
CA VAL A 302 20.85 -6.49 21.28
C VAL A 302 21.07 -5.15 20.53
N LEU A 303 21.27 -4.06 21.26
CA LEU A 303 21.50 -2.74 20.68
C LEU A 303 22.82 -2.68 19.89
N ILE A 304 23.90 -3.25 20.45
CA ILE A 304 25.20 -3.35 19.77
C ILE A 304 25.06 -4.17 18.49
N PHE A 305 24.40 -5.33 18.55
CA PHE A 305 24.13 -6.14 17.36
C PHE A 305 23.40 -5.34 16.29
N TYR A 306 22.32 -4.68 16.66
CA TYR A 306 21.53 -3.92 15.69
C TYR A 306 22.31 -2.76 15.08
N LEU A 307 23.10 -2.05 15.89
CA LEU A 307 23.97 -0.98 15.40
C LEU A 307 24.98 -1.51 14.37
N ILE A 308 25.63 -2.64 14.67
CA ILE A 308 26.53 -3.31 13.73
C ILE A 308 25.78 -3.73 12.47
N TYR A 309 24.60 -4.37 12.63
CA TYR A 309 23.80 -4.82 11.52
C TYR A 309 23.39 -3.68 10.57
N VAL A 310 22.87 -2.57 11.09
CA VAL A 310 22.47 -1.41 10.26
C VAL A 310 23.66 -0.82 9.50
N ASN A 311 24.85 -0.78 10.11
CA ASN A 311 26.05 -0.35 9.40
C ASN A 311 26.46 -1.32 8.30
N VAL A 312 26.41 -2.63 8.54
CA VAL A 312 26.65 -3.68 7.53
C VAL A 312 25.59 -3.62 6.44
N GLU A 313 24.32 -3.45 6.80
CA GLU A 313 23.21 -3.32 5.85
C GLU A 313 23.45 -2.15 4.91
N ASN A 314 23.71 -0.95 5.44
CA ASN A 314 23.90 0.25 4.63
C ASN A 314 25.22 0.24 3.82
N ALA A 315 26.30 -0.27 4.38
CA ALA A 315 27.60 -0.26 3.72
C ALA A 315 27.81 -1.40 2.71
N ILE A 316 27.20 -2.56 2.96
CA ILE A 316 27.51 -3.79 2.21
C ILE A 316 26.27 -4.42 1.56
N LEU A 317 25.19 -4.65 2.36
CA LEU A 317 24.04 -5.42 1.89
C LEU A 317 23.22 -4.64 0.86
N ILE A 318 22.85 -3.42 1.17
CA ILE A 318 22.08 -2.56 0.26
C ILE A 318 22.84 -2.35 -1.06
N PRO A 319 24.13 -1.93 -1.09
CA PRO A 319 24.84 -1.75 -2.32
C PRO A 319 25.01 -3.04 -3.15
N ARG A 320 25.10 -4.21 -2.51
CA ARG A 320 25.22 -5.49 -3.23
C ARG A 320 23.90 -6.02 -3.74
N ILE A 321 22.85 -5.94 -2.91
CA ILE A 321 21.55 -6.55 -3.21
C ILE A 321 20.71 -5.62 -4.09
N MET A 322 20.77 -4.30 -3.85
CA MET A 322 19.92 -3.30 -4.51
C MET A 322 20.64 -2.46 -5.58
N ARG A 323 21.86 -2.84 -6.01
CA ARG A 323 22.73 -2.08 -6.93
C ARG A 323 22.05 -1.59 -8.21
N SER A 324 21.02 -2.26 -8.69
CA SER A 324 20.28 -1.93 -9.93
C SER A 324 18.81 -1.62 -9.69
N SER A 325 18.42 -1.42 -8.43
CA SER A 325 17.08 -0.99 -8.04
C SER A 325 16.98 0.55 -8.10
N VAL A 326 15.85 1.07 -7.68
CA VAL A 326 15.52 2.48 -7.79
C VAL A 326 16.35 3.29 -6.78
N ASN A 327 17.15 4.26 -7.28
CA ASN A 327 17.77 5.27 -6.43
C ASN A 327 16.71 6.31 -6.03
N LEU A 328 15.86 5.97 -5.06
CA LEU A 328 14.92 6.93 -4.48
C LEU A 328 15.63 7.72 -3.39
N MET A 329 15.43 9.04 -3.39
CA MET A 329 15.85 9.87 -2.26
C MET A 329 15.11 9.42 -0.99
N GLY A 330 15.78 9.41 0.16
CA GLY A 330 15.16 9.04 1.43
C GLY A 330 13.88 9.83 1.73
N LEU A 331 13.84 11.12 1.37
CA LEU A 331 12.64 11.94 1.49
C LEU A 331 11.47 11.40 0.65
N THR A 332 11.72 10.96 -0.58
CA THR A 332 10.69 10.37 -1.45
C THR A 332 10.10 9.10 -0.83
N VAL A 333 10.95 8.27 -0.22
CA VAL A 333 10.52 7.07 0.50
C VAL A 333 9.66 7.43 1.70
N LEU A 334 10.06 8.41 2.51
CA LEU A 334 9.28 8.86 3.67
C LEU A 334 7.93 9.43 3.28
N VAL A 335 7.88 10.29 2.26
CA VAL A 335 6.62 10.88 1.77
C VAL A 335 5.71 9.77 1.21
N ALA A 336 6.27 8.84 0.42
CA ALA A 336 5.50 7.72 -0.11
C ALA A 336 4.93 6.83 1.00
N LEU A 337 5.71 6.54 2.05
CA LEU A 337 5.27 5.79 3.22
C LEU A 337 4.13 6.49 3.95
N LEU A 338 4.25 7.79 4.20
CA LEU A 338 3.20 8.58 4.86
C LEU A 338 1.91 8.57 4.06
N LEU A 339 1.99 8.85 2.75
CA LEU A 339 0.82 8.85 1.87
C LEU A 339 0.21 7.45 1.73
N GLY A 340 1.03 6.43 1.53
CA GLY A 340 0.57 5.04 1.42
C GLY A 340 -0.12 4.57 2.69
N THR A 341 0.47 4.85 3.85
CA THR A 341 -0.13 4.51 5.15
C THR A 341 -1.46 5.22 5.37
N ALA A 342 -1.55 6.50 5.01
CA ALA A 342 -2.77 7.28 5.14
C ALA A 342 -3.90 6.77 4.22
N LEU A 343 -3.57 6.30 3.01
CA LEU A 343 -4.54 5.83 2.02
C LEU A 343 -5.04 4.40 2.29
N ALA A 344 -4.16 3.50 2.68
CA ALA A 344 -4.46 2.08 2.76
C ALA A 344 -3.78 1.35 3.94
N GLY A 345 -3.43 2.07 5.01
CA GLY A 345 -2.85 1.50 6.21
C GLY A 345 -1.54 0.74 5.94
N VAL A 346 -1.38 -0.41 6.59
CA VAL A 346 -0.17 -1.26 6.47
C VAL A 346 0.07 -1.73 5.03
N VAL A 347 -0.99 -2.10 4.30
CA VAL A 347 -0.87 -2.53 2.90
C VAL A 347 -0.40 -1.38 2.02
N GLY A 348 -0.93 -0.16 2.25
CA GLY A 348 -0.47 1.04 1.56
C GLY A 348 1.00 1.37 1.84
N ALA A 349 1.47 1.22 3.08
CA ALA A 349 2.87 1.36 3.42
C ALA A 349 3.76 0.36 2.67
N LEU A 350 3.33 -0.90 2.56
CA LEU A 350 4.05 -1.96 1.87
C LEU A 350 4.25 -1.68 0.37
N VAL A 351 3.22 -1.17 -0.29
CA VAL A 351 3.28 -0.87 -1.74
C VAL A 351 3.77 0.54 -2.06
N SER A 352 3.97 1.40 -1.06
CA SER A 352 4.34 2.80 -1.25
C SER A 352 5.66 2.99 -2.00
N VAL A 353 6.69 2.22 -1.65
CA VAL A 353 8.02 2.32 -2.28
C VAL A 353 7.99 1.83 -3.73
N PRO A 354 7.42 0.66 -4.07
CA PRO A 354 7.22 0.27 -5.47
C PRO A 354 6.43 1.29 -6.28
N THR A 355 5.38 1.87 -5.68
CA THR A 355 4.57 2.91 -6.33
C THR A 355 5.39 4.17 -6.60
N ALA A 356 6.16 4.64 -5.61
CA ALA A 356 7.06 5.78 -5.78
C ALA A 356 8.11 5.50 -6.85
N ALA A 357 8.63 4.28 -6.91
CA ALA A 357 9.56 3.86 -7.94
C ALA A 357 8.95 3.95 -9.36
N LEU A 358 7.71 3.46 -9.52
CA LEU A 358 6.98 3.56 -10.77
C LEU A 358 6.77 5.02 -11.18
N ILE A 359 6.27 5.84 -10.26
CA ILE A 359 6.03 7.27 -10.48
C ILE A 359 7.32 7.98 -10.87
N THR A 360 8.43 7.72 -10.19
CA THR A 360 9.73 8.32 -10.49
C THR A 360 10.19 7.98 -11.91
N VAL A 361 10.08 6.71 -12.34
CA VAL A 361 10.45 6.30 -13.70
C VAL A 361 9.59 6.97 -14.76
N LEU A 362 8.29 7.13 -14.49
CA LEU A 362 7.38 7.84 -15.40
C LEU A 362 7.72 9.34 -15.46
N LEU A 363 7.97 9.98 -14.33
CA LEU A 363 8.34 11.40 -14.29
C LEU A 363 9.69 11.65 -14.98
N GLU A 364 10.70 10.79 -14.77
CA GLU A 364 11.99 10.86 -15.44
C GLU A 364 11.87 10.79 -16.99
N GLU A 365 10.89 10.03 -17.47
CA GLU A 365 10.72 9.85 -18.91
C GLU A 365 9.85 10.93 -19.57
N TYR A 366 8.80 11.39 -18.88
CA TYR A 366 7.78 12.25 -19.48
C TYR A 366 7.78 13.70 -18.98
N ALA A 367 8.25 13.96 -17.78
CA ALA A 367 8.20 15.28 -17.16
C ALA A 367 9.57 15.95 -17.03
N VAL A 368 10.65 15.19 -16.82
CA VAL A 368 11.98 15.76 -16.66
C VAL A 368 12.64 15.85 -18.04
N GLN A 369 12.80 17.07 -18.56
CA GLN A 369 13.63 17.30 -19.73
C GLN A 369 15.08 16.97 -19.37
N LYS A 370 15.67 16.00 -20.08
CA LYS A 370 17.11 15.75 -19.99
C LYS A 370 17.82 16.91 -20.67
N ASN A 371 18.36 17.84 -19.87
CA ASN A 371 19.37 18.81 -20.35
C ASN A 371 20.65 18.10 -20.75
#